data_654a033f670b69c14ae30affd0c1b824
#
_entry.id   654a033f670b69c14ae30affd0c1b824
#
_cell.length_a   1.000
_cell.length_b   1.000
_cell.length_c   1.000
_cell.angle_alpha   90.00
_cell.angle_beta   90.00
_cell.angle_gamma   90.00
#
_symmetry.space_group_name_H-M   'P 1'
#
loop_
_entity.id
_entity.type
_entity.pdbx_description
1 polymer ?
#
loop_
_entity_poly.entity_id
_entity_poly.type
_entity_poly.pdbx_seq_one_letter_code
_entity_poly.pdbx_strand_id
1 'polypeptide(L)'
;MTEEELQALVEDISIKQFHRPFLHKALFNARLRTTGGRYLLSSHNIEINRKYLDELGMKELEGIIKHELCHYHLHLLGRGYKHGDADFK
;
A
#
# COMPACT_ATOMS: atom_id res chain seq x y z
N MET A 1 14.23 -0.08 8.28
CA MET A 1 13.06 -1.01 8.22
C MET A 1 13.36 -2.15 7.27
N THR A 2 13.11 -3.37 7.70
CA THR A 2 13.23 -4.55 6.84
C THR A 2 11.92 -4.79 6.09
N GLU A 3 11.94 -5.69 5.10
CA GLU A 3 10.71 -6.06 4.40
C GLU A 3 9.73 -6.78 5.32
N GLU A 4 10.25 -7.54 6.29
CA GLU A 4 9.40 -8.19 7.28
C GLU A 4 8.66 -7.17 8.15
N GLU A 5 9.35 -6.12 8.54
CA GLU A 5 8.74 -5.03 9.30
C GLU A 5 7.71 -4.28 8.46
N LEU A 6 8.01 -4.06 7.18
CA LEU A 6 7.04 -3.44 6.26
C LEU A 6 5.80 -4.31 6.12
N GLN A 7 5.97 -5.61 5.95
CA GLN A 7 4.85 -6.55 5.85
C GLN A 7 3.96 -6.47 7.09
N ALA A 8 4.56 -6.51 8.28
CA ALA A 8 3.82 -6.42 9.53
C ALA A 8 3.08 -5.09 9.66
N LEU A 9 3.72 -4.00 9.26
CA LEU A 9 3.10 -2.66 9.31
C LEU A 9 1.90 -2.58 8.37
N VAL A 10 2.02 -3.08 7.15
CA VAL A 10 0.92 -3.06 6.18
C VAL A 10 -0.24 -3.91 6.67
N GLU A 11 0.03 -5.08 7.22
CA GLU A 11 -1.00 -5.95 7.80
C GLU A 11 -1.72 -5.26 8.95
N ASP A 12 -0.96 -4.61 9.83
CA ASP A 12 -1.54 -3.91 10.98
C ASP A 12 -2.43 -2.75 10.54
N ILE A 13 -1.96 -1.92 9.62
CA ILE A 13 -2.74 -0.80 9.09
C ILE A 13 -4.01 -1.29 8.41
N SER A 14 -3.91 -2.39 7.67
CA SER A 14 -5.06 -2.98 6.99
C SER A 14 -6.16 -3.34 7.98
N ILE A 15 -5.82 -4.03 9.05
CA ILE A 15 -6.78 -4.41 10.08
C ILE A 15 -7.36 -3.17 10.78
N LYS A 16 -6.51 -2.23 11.19
CA LYS A 16 -6.94 -1.08 11.98
C LYS A 16 -7.74 -0.06 11.20
N GLN A 17 -7.38 0.17 9.94
CA GLN A 17 -8.01 1.23 9.14
C GLN A 17 -9.11 0.71 8.22
N PHE A 18 -9.02 -0.53 7.79
CA PHE A 18 -9.96 -1.10 6.81
C PHE A 18 -10.78 -2.25 7.39
N HIS A 19 -10.43 -2.74 8.57
CA HIS A 19 -11.09 -3.88 9.24
C HIS A 19 -11.04 -5.15 8.37
N ARG A 20 -10.01 -5.28 7.55
CA ARG A 20 -9.79 -6.41 6.66
C ARG A 20 -8.32 -6.80 6.63
N PRO A 21 -8.01 -8.10 6.53
CA PRO A 21 -6.61 -8.53 6.49
C PRO A 21 -5.96 -8.20 5.14
N PHE A 22 -4.65 -7.97 5.19
CA PHE A 22 -3.83 -7.92 3.99
C PHE A 22 -3.19 -9.29 3.80
N LEU A 23 -3.59 -10.01 2.74
CA LEU A 23 -3.23 -11.41 2.54
C LEU A 23 -2.14 -11.62 1.48
N HIS A 24 -1.58 -10.56 0.97
CA HIS A 24 -0.55 -10.61 -0.07
C HIS A 24 0.75 -10.03 0.46
N LYS A 25 1.66 -9.59 -0.40
CA LYS A 25 2.98 -9.14 0.04
C LYS A 25 3.16 -7.65 -0.11
N ALA A 26 3.85 -7.06 0.85
CA ALA A 26 4.32 -5.68 0.79
C ALA A 26 5.84 -5.71 0.69
N LEU A 27 6.38 -5.04 -0.32
CA LEU A 27 7.80 -5.10 -0.66
C LEU A 27 8.33 -3.68 -0.92
N PHE A 28 9.61 -3.47 -0.63
CA PHE A 28 10.29 -2.28 -1.11
C PHE A 28 10.73 -2.50 -2.55
N ASN A 29 10.58 -1.47 -3.40
CA ASN A 29 11.04 -1.54 -4.78
C ASN A 29 11.92 -0.33 -5.09
N ALA A 30 13.22 -0.56 -5.24
CA ALA A 30 14.21 0.47 -5.50
C ALA A 30 14.07 1.09 -6.89
N ARG A 31 13.31 0.49 -7.78
CA ARG A 31 13.08 1.00 -9.14
C ARG A 31 12.03 2.11 -9.17
N LEU A 32 11.22 2.25 -8.15
CA LEU A 32 10.30 3.37 -8.04
C LEU A 32 11.09 4.66 -7.84
N ARG A 33 10.82 5.67 -8.64
CA ARG A 33 11.58 6.93 -8.60
C ARG A 33 10.78 8.08 -8.02
N THR A 34 9.64 8.39 -8.66
CA THR A 34 8.81 9.53 -8.27
C THR A 34 7.54 9.12 -7.56
N THR A 35 7.20 7.84 -7.63
CA THR A 35 6.00 7.29 -6.99
C THR A 35 6.36 6.75 -5.61
N GLY A 36 5.56 7.12 -4.60
CA GLY A 36 5.77 6.64 -3.23
C GLY A 36 5.46 5.17 -3.06
N GLY A 37 4.49 4.65 -3.80
CA GLY A 37 4.13 3.25 -3.78
C GLY A 37 3.24 2.91 -4.95
N ARG A 38 2.98 1.62 -5.14
CA ARG A 38 2.04 1.16 -6.15
C ARG A 38 1.39 -0.15 -5.74
N TYR A 39 0.20 -0.37 -6.25
CA TYR A 39 -0.53 -1.62 -6.10
C TYR A 39 -0.51 -2.37 -7.43
N LEU A 40 -0.15 -3.66 -7.39
CA LEU A 40 -0.04 -4.49 -8.60
C LEU A 40 -1.31 -5.32 -8.78
N LEU A 41 -2.03 -5.07 -9.86
CA LEU A 41 -3.30 -5.75 -10.13
C LEU A 41 -3.15 -7.26 -10.31
N SER A 42 -2.04 -7.71 -10.91
CA SER A 42 -1.85 -9.12 -11.24
C SER A 42 -1.48 -9.97 -10.03
N SER A 43 -0.64 -9.45 -9.13
CA SER A 43 -0.16 -10.19 -7.96
C SER A 43 -0.90 -9.83 -6.69
N HIS A 44 -1.61 -8.71 -6.67
CA HIS A 44 -2.21 -8.09 -5.49
C HIS A 44 -1.19 -7.64 -4.45
N ASN A 45 0.08 -7.51 -4.85
CA ASN A 45 1.12 -7.03 -3.96
C ASN A 45 1.18 -5.51 -3.94
N ILE A 46 1.72 -4.97 -2.85
CA ILE A 46 1.96 -3.55 -2.71
C ILE A 46 3.47 -3.33 -2.71
N GLU A 47 3.95 -2.38 -3.50
CA GLU A 47 5.35 -2.00 -3.54
C GLU A 47 5.50 -0.59 -3.02
N ILE A 48 6.51 -0.37 -2.19
CA ILE A 48 6.77 0.90 -1.53
C ILE A 48 8.15 1.43 -1.94
N ASN A 49 8.23 2.72 -2.17
CA ASN A 49 9.49 3.40 -2.44
C ASN A 49 10.14 3.76 -1.10
N ARG A 50 11.18 3.01 -0.74
CA ARG A 50 11.89 3.20 0.52
C ARG A 50 12.42 4.62 0.72
N LYS A 51 12.72 5.31 -0.37
CA LYS A 51 13.21 6.68 -0.33
C LYS A 51 12.23 7.61 0.40
N TYR A 52 10.94 7.38 0.26
CA TYR A 52 9.93 8.20 0.94
C TYR A 52 9.99 8.02 2.46
N LEU A 53 10.23 6.79 2.92
CA LEU A 53 10.44 6.55 4.35
C LEU A 53 11.72 7.24 4.83
N ASP A 54 12.81 7.07 4.09
CA ASP A 54 14.11 7.60 4.50
C ASP A 54 14.15 9.13 4.53
N GLU A 55 13.46 9.78 3.58
CA GLU A 55 13.49 11.23 3.44
C GLU A 55 12.34 11.94 4.15
N LEU A 56 11.16 11.32 4.20
CA LEU A 56 9.94 11.96 4.68
C LEU A 56 9.38 11.36 5.97
N GLY A 57 9.86 10.19 6.38
CA GLY A 57 9.53 9.59 7.66
C GLY A 57 8.30 8.69 7.68
N MET A 58 7.97 8.22 8.89
CA MET A 58 6.94 7.20 9.09
C MET A 58 5.53 7.67 8.75
N LYS A 59 5.20 8.93 9.03
CA LYS A 59 3.85 9.44 8.73
C LYS A 59 3.57 9.40 7.24
N GLU A 60 4.56 9.77 6.43
CA GLU A 60 4.42 9.73 4.98
C GLU A 60 4.29 8.29 4.49
N LEU A 61 5.09 7.39 5.04
CA LEU A 61 5.02 5.97 4.72
C LEU A 61 3.62 5.42 5.03
N GLU A 62 3.07 5.74 6.21
CA GLU A 62 1.74 5.27 6.59
C GLU A 62 0.67 5.79 5.64
N GLY A 63 0.78 7.04 5.21
CA GLY A 63 -0.14 7.62 4.24
C GLY A 63 -0.10 6.90 2.90
N ILE A 64 1.10 6.59 2.42
CA ILE A 64 1.29 5.84 1.18
C ILE A 64 0.69 4.43 1.31
N ILE A 65 0.95 3.76 2.42
CA ILE A 65 0.40 2.42 2.67
C ILE A 65 -1.12 2.45 2.66
N LYS A 66 -1.74 3.43 3.32
CA LYS A 66 -3.20 3.55 3.34
C LYS A 66 -3.76 3.76 1.94
N HIS A 67 -3.10 4.58 1.13
CA HIS A 67 -3.51 4.83 -0.24
C HIS A 67 -3.48 3.55 -1.08
N GLU A 68 -2.39 2.78 -0.99
CA GLU A 68 -2.28 1.53 -1.75
C GLU A 68 -3.22 0.45 -1.22
N LEU A 69 -3.45 0.39 0.08
CA LEU A 69 -4.42 -0.53 0.66
C LEU A 69 -5.85 -0.21 0.21
N CYS A 70 -6.16 1.04 -0.01
CA CYS A 70 -7.46 1.43 -0.56
C CYS A 70 -7.65 0.80 -1.95
N HIS A 71 -6.67 0.91 -2.83
CA HIS A 71 -6.71 0.23 -4.14
C HIS A 71 -6.84 -1.28 -3.98
N TYR A 72 -6.05 -1.86 -3.08
CA TYR A 72 -6.01 -3.29 -2.84
C TYR A 72 -7.39 -3.82 -2.42
N HIS A 73 -7.99 -3.23 -1.41
CA HIS A 73 -9.27 -3.71 -0.89
C HIS A 73 -10.42 -3.48 -1.86
N LEU A 74 -10.45 -2.33 -2.54
CA LEU A 74 -11.50 -2.08 -3.53
C LEU A 74 -11.40 -3.05 -4.70
N HIS A 75 -10.19 -3.37 -5.15
CA HIS A 75 -9.99 -4.33 -6.23
C HIS A 75 -10.47 -5.73 -5.83
N LEU A 76 -10.11 -6.19 -4.61
CA LEU A 76 -10.54 -7.51 -4.13
C LEU A 76 -12.05 -7.60 -3.95
N LEU A 77 -12.71 -6.48 -3.64
CA LEU A 77 -14.17 -6.44 -3.51
C LEU A 77 -14.89 -6.32 -4.84
N GLY A 78 -14.14 -6.18 -5.94
CA GLY A 78 -14.72 -5.98 -7.27
C GLY A 78 -15.33 -4.60 -7.44
N ARG A 79 -14.92 -3.61 -6.65
CA ARG A 79 -15.43 -2.23 -6.69
C ARG A 79 -14.45 -1.33 -7.41
N GLY A 80 -14.81 -0.04 -7.57
CA GLY A 80 -13.93 0.93 -8.19
C GLY A 80 -12.62 1.08 -7.43
N TYR A 81 -11.50 0.87 -8.09
CA TYR A 81 -10.17 0.90 -7.48
C TYR A 81 -9.22 1.86 -8.18
N LYS A 82 -9.63 2.46 -9.27
CA LYS A 82 -8.83 3.44 -10.01
C LYS A 82 -9.17 4.85 -9.56
N HIS A 83 -8.21 5.74 -9.69
CA HIS A 83 -8.46 7.16 -9.46
C HIS A 83 -9.56 7.63 -10.43
N GLY A 84 -10.50 8.39 -9.90
CA GLY A 84 -11.64 8.86 -10.68
C GLY A 84 -12.87 7.98 -10.61
N ASP A 85 -12.75 6.75 -10.10
CA ASP A 85 -13.90 5.89 -9.86
C ASP A 85 -14.69 6.41 -8.66
N ALA A 86 -16.02 6.25 -8.69
CA ALA A 86 -16.88 6.78 -7.63
C ALA A 86 -16.58 6.18 -6.25
N ASP A 87 -16.16 4.91 -6.21
CA ASP A 87 -15.84 4.21 -4.97
C ASP A 87 -14.46 4.53 -4.40
N PHE A 88 -13.59 5.15 -5.19
CA PHE A 88 -12.23 5.47 -4.75
C PHE A 88 -12.10 6.96 -4.53
N LYS A 89 -11.83 7.36 -3.29
CA LYS A 89 -11.65 8.77 -2.93
C LYS A 89 -10.47 8.97 -2.01
#